data_cfa9febdb65ace30bae7a86ff5095579
#
_entry.id   cfa9febdb65ace30bae7a86ff5095579
#
_cell.length_a   1.000
_cell.length_b   1.000
_cell.length_c   1.000
_cell.angle_alpha   90.00
_cell.angle_beta   90.00
_cell.angle_gamma   90.00
#
_symmetry.space_group_name_H-M   'P 1'
#
loop_
_entity.id
_entity.type
_entity.pdbx_description
1 polymer ?
#
loop_
_entity_poly.entity_id
_entity_poly.type
_entity_poly.pdbx_seq_one_letter_code
_entity_poly.pdbx_strand_id
1 'polypeptide(L)'
;GSEHTWDFENPWEPYFHEAIGKVKQSYFQEAEARSTALLDEVLGLATDKSNGALGPREGPSNGGIAVLNTQSWPHGGLVTLTASESQKGNKVVDDEGNAVPSQRLSTGELVFWASDVPALGSRHYRVVEGDAVPGDACKVEGYTLDNGCVRVTIDGKTGNITALTRAGEDYNYIDASVDGGANSCSWLSANENKPEADKVQAITVTEQGGLVVELKVESTMKGCRSVTRTVRLVAGQPWVETTNVVDKLPLLDKDGIHFGFGFNVPHGVTKVDIPWGVMEMEKDQWPQAHRNWIALQRWLDVSNDTHGVTWCALDAPLFE
;
A
#
# COMPACT_ATOMS: atom_id res chain seq x y z
N GLY A 1 9.25 21.17 0.45
CA GLY A 1 7.99 21.70 0.26
C GLY A 1 8.00 22.76 -0.78
N SER A 2 7.14 22.66 -1.73
CA SER A 2 7.10 23.60 -2.79
C SER A 2 5.71 23.70 -3.30
N GLU A 3 4.91 24.14 -2.42
CA GLU A 3 3.50 24.28 -2.65
C GLU A 3 3.16 25.45 -3.54
N HIS A 4 4.13 26.12 -4.11
CA HIS A 4 3.89 27.43 -4.63
C HIS A 4 4.28 27.51 -6.08
N THR A 5 3.40 27.09 -6.91
CA THR A 5 3.39 27.33 -8.32
C THR A 5 2.05 27.86 -8.67
N TRP A 6 1.79 29.10 -8.44
CA TRP A 6 0.44 29.45 -8.38
C TRP A 6 0.03 30.71 -9.06
N ASP A 7 0.75 31.14 -9.92
CA ASP A 7 0.28 32.25 -10.72
C ASP A 7 -0.18 31.74 -12.09
N PHE A 8 -1.38 31.15 -12.13
CA PHE A 8 -2.00 30.58 -13.32
C PHE A 8 -2.49 31.66 -14.29
N GLU A 9 -2.36 32.92 -13.98
CA GLU A 9 -2.80 34.01 -14.82
C GLU A 9 -1.70 34.57 -15.74
N ASN A 10 -0.46 34.12 -15.58
CA ASN A 10 0.67 34.58 -16.36
C ASN A 10 0.85 33.72 -17.63
N PRO A 11 0.88 34.32 -18.84
CA PRO A 11 1.02 33.58 -20.10
C PRO A 11 2.33 32.79 -20.24
N TRP A 12 3.34 33.06 -19.43
CA TRP A 12 4.60 32.29 -19.38
C TRP A 12 4.53 31.09 -18.48
N GLU A 13 3.47 30.91 -17.79
CA GLU A 13 3.26 29.96 -16.72
C GLU A 13 3.38 28.49 -17.14
N PRO A 14 2.80 28.02 -18.26
CA PRO A 14 2.94 26.61 -18.66
C PRO A 14 4.41 26.17 -18.77
N TYR A 15 5.27 27.07 -19.28
CA TYR A 15 6.71 26.78 -19.36
C TYR A 15 7.36 26.72 -17.99
N PHE A 16 7.05 27.68 -17.12
CA PHE A 16 7.59 27.70 -15.76
C PHE A 16 7.09 26.51 -14.95
N HIS A 17 5.83 26.14 -15.06
CA HIS A 17 5.25 24.98 -14.39
C HIS A 17 5.94 23.69 -14.80
N GLU A 18 6.15 23.49 -16.09
CA GLU A 18 6.85 22.31 -16.59
C GLU A 18 8.30 22.29 -16.10
N ALA A 19 9.01 23.39 -16.18
CA ALA A 19 10.39 23.50 -15.75
C ALA A 19 10.55 23.29 -14.24
N ILE A 20 9.70 23.94 -13.43
CA ILE A 20 9.69 23.81 -11.98
C ILE A 20 9.25 22.40 -11.59
N GLY A 21 8.24 21.83 -12.23
CA GLY A 21 7.79 20.47 -12.02
C GLY A 21 8.92 19.45 -12.23
N LYS A 22 9.67 19.59 -13.31
CA LYS A 22 10.85 18.75 -13.59
C LYS A 22 11.95 18.89 -12.52
N VAL A 23 12.22 20.12 -12.08
CA VAL A 23 13.20 20.35 -10.99
C VAL A 23 12.74 19.73 -9.68
N LYS A 24 11.46 19.88 -9.32
CA LYS A 24 10.92 19.27 -8.12
C LYS A 24 10.96 17.75 -8.19
N GLN A 25 10.55 17.19 -9.32
CA GLN A 25 10.61 15.76 -9.56
C GLN A 25 12.06 15.23 -9.44
N SER A 26 13.05 15.99 -9.94
CA SER A 26 14.45 15.60 -9.84
C SER A 26 14.94 15.51 -8.40
N TYR A 27 14.42 16.33 -7.47
CA TYR A 27 14.80 16.22 -6.05
C TYR A 27 14.35 14.90 -5.44
N PHE A 28 13.14 14.46 -5.74
CA PHE A 28 12.64 13.18 -5.25
C PHE A 28 13.38 12.01 -5.90
N GLN A 29 13.62 12.08 -7.22
CA GLN A 29 14.39 11.06 -7.94
C GLN A 29 15.82 10.97 -7.44
N GLU A 30 16.47 12.11 -7.13
CA GLU A 30 17.81 12.13 -6.57
C GLU A 30 17.83 11.57 -5.12
N ALA A 31 16.84 11.91 -4.31
CA ALA A 31 16.70 11.37 -2.96
C ALA A 31 16.49 9.85 -2.99
N GLU A 32 15.62 9.35 -3.87
CA GLU A 32 15.41 7.93 -4.09
C GLU A 32 16.70 7.23 -4.54
N ALA A 33 17.36 7.75 -5.58
CA ALA A 33 18.60 7.18 -6.09
C ALA A 33 19.71 7.13 -5.04
N ARG A 34 19.86 8.20 -4.25
CA ARG A 34 20.86 8.25 -3.16
C ARG A 34 20.52 7.29 -2.02
N SER A 35 19.24 7.21 -1.64
CA SER A 35 18.79 6.29 -0.59
C SER A 35 18.96 4.84 -1.02
N THR A 36 18.63 4.52 -2.27
CA THR A 36 18.84 3.18 -2.84
C THR A 36 20.32 2.84 -2.91
N ALA A 37 21.17 3.77 -3.40
CA ALA A 37 22.61 3.54 -3.45
C ALA A 37 23.22 3.33 -2.06
N LEU A 38 22.75 4.08 -1.05
CA LEU A 38 23.18 3.88 0.33
C LEU A 38 22.72 2.53 0.89
N LEU A 39 21.49 2.13 0.60
CA LEU A 39 20.97 0.82 0.98
C LEU A 39 21.79 -0.29 0.32
N ASP A 40 22.04 -0.19 -0.98
CA ASP A 40 22.87 -1.14 -1.74
C ASP A 40 24.30 -1.19 -1.20
N GLU A 41 24.87 -0.04 -0.83
CA GLU A 41 26.19 0.01 -0.20
C GLU A 41 26.17 -0.72 1.15
N VAL A 42 25.20 -0.46 2.01
CA VAL A 42 25.07 -1.11 3.32
C VAL A 42 24.79 -2.61 3.18
N LEU A 43 23.93 -3.01 2.25
CA LEU A 43 23.64 -4.42 1.97
C LEU A 43 24.74 -5.07 1.14
N GLY A 44 25.38 -4.35 0.23
CA GLY A 44 26.48 -4.80 -0.59
C GLY A 44 27.80 -4.88 0.17
N LEU A 45 28.01 -4.03 1.16
CA LEU A 45 29.07 -4.19 2.15
C LEU A 45 28.92 -5.50 2.94
N ALA A 46 27.70 -6.01 2.98
CA ALA A 46 27.50 -7.37 3.43
C ALA A 46 28.04 -8.42 2.44
N THR A 47 28.41 -8.06 1.23
CA THR A 47 29.01 -8.98 0.24
C THR A 47 30.49 -8.74 0.00
N ASP A 48 31.07 -7.59 0.41
CA ASP A 48 32.47 -7.28 0.21
C ASP A 48 33.30 -7.52 1.49
N LYS A 49 34.28 -8.40 1.39
CA LYS A 49 35.09 -8.96 2.50
C LYS A 49 36.12 -7.98 3.12
N SER A 50 36.06 -6.68 2.82
CA SER A 50 37.18 -5.78 3.12
C SER A 50 37.04 -4.87 4.33
N ASN A 51 35.87 -4.73 4.98
CA ASN A 51 35.74 -3.78 6.09
C ASN A 51 35.05 -4.39 7.34
N GLY A 52 35.87 -4.73 8.29
CA GLY A 52 35.57 -5.48 9.51
C GLY A 52 34.90 -4.72 10.65
N ALA A 53 33.71 -4.13 10.47
CA ALA A 53 32.93 -3.59 11.60
C ALA A 53 31.49 -4.13 11.68
N LEU A 54 30.90 -4.51 10.58
CA LEU A 54 29.68 -5.32 10.50
C LEU A 54 29.95 -6.36 9.42
N GLY A 55 30.83 -7.33 9.75
CA GLY A 55 31.23 -8.35 8.79
C GLY A 55 30.02 -9.03 8.19
N PRO A 56 29.99 -9.23 6.85
CA PRO A 56 28.97 -10.05 6.24
C PRO A 56 29.01 -11.39 6.92
N ARG A 57 27.94 -11.78 7.53
CA ARG A 57 27.70 -13.22 7.69
C ARG A 57 27.66 -13.74 6.28
N GLU A 58 28.53 -14.71 5.96
CA GLU A 58 28.57 -15.32 4.64
C GLU A 58 27.15 -15.59 4.19
N GLY A 59 26.65 -14.75 3.27
CA GLY A 59 25.42 -15.07 2.56
C GLY A 59 25.65 -16.42 1.90
N PRO A 60 24.65 -17.28 1.81
CA PRO A 60 24.85 -18.60 1.26
C PRO A 60 25.50 -18.47 -0.12
N SER A 61 26.70 -18.98 -0.26
CA SER A 61 27.54 -18.93 -1.45
C SER A 61 26.92 -19.56 -2.72
N ASN A 62 25.63 -19.93 -2.66
CA ASN A 62 24.87 -20.64 -3.66
C ASN A 62 23.56 -19.95 -4.09
N GLY A 63 23.49 -18.63 -4.08
CA GLY A 63 22.29 -17.90 -4.55
C GLY A 63 21.15 -17.97 -3.54
N GLY A 64 21.45 -17.87 -2.24
CA GLY A 64 20.47 -17.78 -1.18
C GLY A 64 19.91 -16.36 -1.03
N ILE A 65 18.74 -16.29 -0.42
CA ILE A 65 18.01 -15.07 -0.12
C ILE A 65 18.17 -14.83 1.38
N ALA A 66 18.70 -13.67 1.77
CA ALA A 66 18.75 -13.23 3.16
C ALA A 66 17.58 -12.28 3.41
N VAL A 67 16.68 -12.65 4.31
CA VAL A 67 15.59 -11.77 4.78
C VAL A 67 16.03 -11.14 6.08
N LEU A 68 16.16 -9.82 6.08
CA LEU A 68 16.64 -9.03 7.21
C LEU A 68 15.46 -8.40 7.95
N ASN A 69 15.47 -8.52 9.27
CA ASN A 69 14.54 -7.83 10.14
C ASN A 69 15.25 -6.66 10.83
N THR A 70 14.86 -5.45 10.52
CA THR A 70 15.40 -4.23 11.13
C THR A 70 14.66 -3.80 12.39
N GLN A 71 13.60 -4.52 12.79
CA GLN A 71 12.84 -4.24 14.00
C GLN A 71 13.52 -4.84 15.24
N SER A 72 13.21 -4.26 16.40
CA SER A 72 13.73 -4.73 17.70
C SER A 72 12.93 -5.91 18.29
N TRP A 73 12.02 -6.50 17.53
CA TRP A 73 11.25 -7.70 17.89
C TRP A 73 11.21 -8.69 16.72
N PRO A 74 11.01 -9.98 16.96
CA PRO A 74 10.82 -10.96 15.90
C PRO A 74 9.63 -10.58 15.01
N HIS A 75 9.81 -10.63 13.70
CA HIS A 75 8.77 -10.24 12.75
C HIS A 75 8.82 -11.14 11.52
N GLY A 76 7.65 -11.44 10.95
CA GLY A 76 7.52 -12.11 9.67
C GLY A 76 6.95 -11.18 8.61
N GLY A 77 7.08 -11.55 7.34
CA GLY A 77 6.57 -10.74 6.25
C GLY A 77 6.51 -11.47 4.92
N LEU A 78 5.74 -10.90 4.00
CA LEU A 78 5.71 -11.34 2.62
C LEU A 78 6.98 -10.84 1.92
N VAL A 79 7.74 -11.79 1.36
CA VAL A 79 8.93 -11.51 0.55
C VAL A 79 8.56 -11.66 -0.90
N THR A 80 8.92 -10.67 -1.72
CA THR A 80 8.69 -10.69 -3.16
C THR A 80 10.03 -10.78 -3.88
N LEU A 81 10.16 -11.78 -4.73
CA LEU A 81 11.32 -11.99 -5.60
C LEU A 81 10.92 -11.68 -7.03
N THR A 82 11.76 -10.97 -7.73
CA THR A 82 11.58 -10.75 -9.17
C THR A 82 11.61 -12.07 -9.95
N ALA A 83 11.08 -12.06 -11.17
CA ALA A 83 11.14 -13.21 -12.05
C ALA A 83 12.60 -13.68 -12.29
N SER A 84 13.56 -12.75 -12.35
CA SER A 84 14.98 -13.05 -12.52
C SER A 84 15.60 -13.72 -11.29
N GLU A 85 15.25 -13.31 -10.09
CA GLU A 85 15.76 -13.91 -8.84
C GLU A 85 15.18 -15.30 -8.57
N SER A 86 14.01 -15.57 -9.12
CA SER A 86 13.26 -16.80 -8.90
C SER A 86 13.21 -17.76 -10.11
N GLN A 87 14.14 -17.65 -11.04
CA GLN A 87 14.18 -18.49 -12.27
C GLN A 87 14.31 -19.99 -12.02
N LYS A 88 14.89 -20.41 -10.88
CA LYS A 88 15.13 -21.81 -10.55
C LYS A 88 13.85 -22.63 -10.32
N GLY A 89 12.75 -21.99 -9.98
CA GLY A 89 11.49 -22.69 -9.72
C GLY A 89 10.50 -21.86 -8.91
N ASN A 90 9.48 -22.55 -8.40
CA ASN A 90 8.43 -21.94 -7.59
C ASN A 90 8.48 -22.36 -6.12
N LYS A 91 9.34 -23.32 -5.80
CA LYS A 91 9.49 -23.83 -4.42
C LYS A 91 10.54 -23.04 -3.68
N VAL A 92 10.17 -22.59 -2.47
CA VAL A 92 11.10 -21.92 -1.54
C VAL A 92 11.33 -22.83 -0.35
N VAL A 93 12.59 -22.91 0.09
CA VAL A 93 12.98 -23.67 1.29
C VAL A 93 13.78 -22.77 2.23
N ASP A 94 13.65 -23.03 3.54
CA ASP A 94 14.48 -22.41 4.57
C ASP A 94 15.89 -23.00 4.67
N ASP A 95 16.69 -22.57 5.65
CA ASP A 95 18.05 -23.09 5.90
C ASP A 95 18.09 -24.56 6.27
N GLU A 96 17.01 -25.07 6.88
CA GLU A 96 16.88 -26.46 7.29
C GLU A 96 16.42 -27.36 6.13
N GLY A 97 16.03 -26.75 5.00
CA GLY A 97 15.50 -27.46 3.83
C GLY A 97 14.00 -27.70 3.88
N ASN A 98 13.29 -27.14 4.87
CA ASN A 98 11.85 -27.22 4.94
C ASN A 98 11.23 -26.30 3.89
N ALA A 99 10.20 -26.78 3.19
CA ALA A 99 9.48 -25.96 2.24
C ALA A 99 8.57 -24.97 2.96
N VAL A 100 8.60 -23.71 2.51
CA VAL A 100 7.72 -22.65 3.01
C VAL A 100 6.64 -22.32 1.97
N PRO A 101 5.45 -21.86 2.39
CA PRO A 101 4.40 -21.44 1.48
C PRO A 101 4.91 -20.38 0.49
N SER A 102 4.68 -20.58 -0.79
CA SER A 102 5.08 -19.69 -1.86
C SER A 102 4.03 -19.66 -2.97
N GLN A 103 4.02 -18.59 -3.75
CA GLN A 103 3.08 -18.38 -4.84
C GLN A 103 3.75 -17.60 -5.97
N ARG A 104 3.60 -18.08 -7.21
CA ARG A 104 3.97 -17.30 -8.40
C ARG A 104 2.81 -16.37 -8.72
N LEU A 105 3.06 -15.06 -8.73
CA LEU A 105 2.08 -14.06 -9.11
C LEU A 105 1.91 -13.99 -10.65
N SER A 106 0.80 -13.46 -11.08
CA SER A 106 0.48 -13.22 -12.50
C SER A 106 1.50 -12.28 -13.19
N THR A 107 2.15 -11.42 -12.41
CA THR A 107 3.24 -10.54 -12.86
C THR A 107 4.56 -11.27 -13.12
N GLY A 108 4.66 -12.55 -12.72
CA GLY A 108 5.88 -13.37 -12.82
C GLY A 108 6.77 -13.32 -11.58
N GLU A 109 6.48 -12.53 -10.59
CA GLU A 109 7.16 -12.48 -9.30
C GLU A 109 6.84 -13.72 -8.46
N LEU A 110 7.78 -14.18 -7.64
CA LEU A 110 7.57 -15.24 -6.67
C LEU A 110 7.48 -14.64 -5.27
N VAL A 111 6.36 -14.86 -4.60
CA VAL A 111 6.20 -14.44 -3.21
C VAL A 111 6.26 -15.64 -2.27
N PHE A 112 6.79 -15.42 -1.07
CA PHE A 112 6.77 -16.40 0.02
C PHE A 112 6.67 -15.70 1.37
N TRP A 113 6.24 -16.45 2.39
CA TRP A 113 6.14 -15.93 3.74
C TRP A 113 7.40 -16.27 4.54
N ALA A 114 8.13 -15.25 5.00
CA ALA A 114 9.24 -15.40 5.92
C ALA A 114 8.70 -15.28 7.36
N SER A 115 8.72 -16.39 8.12
CA SER A 115 8.22 -16.42 9.50
C SER A 115 9.34 -16.13 10.50
N ASP A 116 8.99 -15.47 11.62
CA ASP A 116 9.82 -15.35 12.80
C ASP A 116 11.28 -14.94 12.54
N VAL A 117 11.48 -13.96 11.65
CA VAL A 117 12.82 -13.41 11.43
C VAL A 117 13.27 -12.72 12.73
N PRO A 118 14.42 -13.10 13.31
CA PRO A 118 14.83 -12.59 14.62
C PRO A 118 14.95 -11.08 14.64
N ALA A 119 14.73 -10.46 15.82
CA ALA A 119 14.99 -9.05 16.05
C ALA A 119 16.42 -8.66 15.64
N LEU A 120 16.56 -7.61 14.81
CA LEU A 120 17.85 -7.12 14.29
C LEU A 120 18.71 -8.25 13.69
N GLY A 121 18.08 -9.24 13.09
CA GLY A 121 18.70 -10.45 12.57
C GLY A 121 18.22 -10.81 11.16
N SER A 122 18.57 -12.02 10.74
CA SER A 122 18.20 -12.53 9.43
C SER A 122 17.81 -13.99 9.46
N ARG A 123 17.00 -14.40 8.46
CA ARG A 123 16.81 -15.79 8.05
C ARG A 123 17.16 -15.95 6.59
N HIS A 124 17.59 -17.15 6.21
CA HIS A 124 17.98 -17.45 4.86
C HIS A 124 17.00 -18.43 4.22
N TYR A 125 16.81 -18.22 2.92
CA TYR A 125 15.92 -19.02 2.10
C TYR A 125 16.59 -19.31 0.75
N ARG A 126 16.06 -20.28 0.03
CA ARG A 126 16.53 -20.64 -1.31
C ARG A 126 15.36 -20.98 -2.21
N VAL A 127 15.40 -20.49 -3.44
CA VAL A 127 14.52 -20.99 -4.51
C VAL A 127 15.12 -22.25 -5.08
N VAL A 128 14.35 -23.32 -5.13
CA VAL A 128 14.75 -24.62 -5.65
C VAL A 128 13.78 -25.07 -6.75
N GLU A 129 14.19 -26.04 -7.56
CA GLU A 129 13.31 -26.66 -8.54
C GLU A 129 12.09 -27.30 -7.87
N GLY A 130 10.95 -27.20 -8.51
CA GLY A 130 9.70 -27.78 -8.06
C GLY A 130 8.56 -26.78 -7.99
N ASP A 131 7.39 -27.31 -7.66
CA ASP A 131 6.17 -26.52 -7.53
C ASP A 131 6.13 -25.77 -6.21
N ALA A 132 5.44 -24.63 -6.21
CA ALA A 132 5.15 -23.87 -5.03
C ALA A 132 4.39 -24.73 -4.01
N VAL A 133 4.71 -24.57 -2.72
CA VAL A 133 3.87 -25.11 -1.67
C VAL A 133 2.73 -24.13 -1.47
N PRO A 134 1.48 -24.51 -1.78
CA PRO A 134 0.36 -23.60 -1.66
C PRO A 134 0.11 -23.24 -0.20
N GLY A 135 -0.21 -21.99 0.08
CA GLY A 135 -0.96 -21.61 1.26
C GLY A 135 -2.42 -22.05 1.10
N ASP A 136 -3.16 -22.11 2.18
CA ASP A 136 -4.58 -22.48 2.19
C ASP A 136 -5.49 -21.41 2.83
N ALA A 137 -4.90 -20.32 3.29
CA ALA A 137 -5.62 -19.29 4.03
C ALA A 137 -6.44 -18.36 3.13
N CYS A 138 -5.93 -18.03 1.93
CA CYS A 138 -6.61 -17.09 1.04
C CYS A 138 -7.62 -17.77 0.10
N LYS A 139 -8.76 -17.10 -0.10
CA LYS A 139 -9.84 -17.56 -1.01
C LYS A 139 -10.46 -16.38 -1.74
N VAL A 140 -10.99 -16.64 -2.92
CA VAL A 140 -11.75 -15.70 -3.72
C VAL A 140 -13.10 -16.31 -4.07
N GLU A 141 -14.20 -15.63 -3.76
CA GLU A 141 -15.56 -16.02 -4.12
C GLU A 141 -16.28 -14.83 -4.79
N GLY A 142 -16.38 -14.85 -6.11
CA GLY A 142 -16.85 -13.70 -6.88
C GLY A 142 -15.98 -12.46 -6.64
N TYR A 143 -16.56 -11.43 -6.06
CA TYR A 143 -15.82 -10.21 -5.68
C TYR A 143 -15.56 -10.13 -4.17
N THR A 144 -15.50 -11.25 -3.50
CA THR A 144 -15.14 -11.35 -2.09
C THR A 144 -13.77 -12.01 -1.94
N LEU A 145 -12.88 -11.37 -1.22
CA LEU A 145 -11.56 -11.87 -0.83
C LEU A 145 -11.60 -12.25 0.66
N ASP A 146 -10.93 -13.33 1.02
CA ASP A 146 -10.81 -13.82 2.40
C ASP A 146 -9.39 -14.36 2.61
N ASN A 147 -8.72 -13.97 3.69
CA ASN A 147 -7.37 -14.44 4.02
C ASN A 147 -7.29 -15.16 5.38
N GLY A 148 -8.44 -15.56 5.92
CA GLY A 148 -8.54 -16.20 7.22
C GLY A 148 -8.56 -15.24 8.42
N CYS A 149 -8.16 -13.99 8.26
CA CYS A 149 -8.21 -12.93 9.30
C CYS A 149 -9.28 -11.89 9.00
N VAL A 150 -9.36 -11.45 7.76
CA VAL A 150 -10.31 -10.45 7.28
C VAL A 150 -10.95 -10.93 5.98
N ARG A 151 -12.20 -10.49 5.79
CA ARG A 151 -12.96 -10.70 4.56
C ARG A 151 -13.39 -9.36 4.00
N VAL A 152 -13.15 -9.15 2.70
CA VAL A 152 -13.49 -7.92 1.98
C VAL A 152 -14.41 -8.24 0.83
N THR A 153 -15.52 -7.49 0.71
CA THR A 153 -16.42 -7.59 -0.43
C THR A 153 -16.42 -6.28 -1.22
N ILE A 154 -16.30 -6.40 -2.53
CA ILE A 154 -16.27 -5.29 -3.47
C ILE A 154 -17.59 -5.28 -4.26
N ASP A 155 -18.20 -4.12 -4.41
CA ASP A 155 -19.40 -3.96 -5.23
C ASP A 155 -19.05 -4.10 -6.71
N GLY A 156 -19.76 -4.99 -7.41
CA GLY A 156 -19.49 -5.32 -8.80
C GLY A 156 -19.82 -4.22 -9.82
N LYS A 157 -20.42 -3.10 -9.40
CA LYS A 157 -20.75 -1.97 -10.27
C LYS A 157 -19.85 -0.78 -10.04
N THR A 158 -19.53 -0.49 -8.79
CA THR A 158 -18.76 0.69 -8.39
C THR A 158 -17.30 0.37 -8.11
N GLY A 159 -16.96 -0.90 -7.88
CA GLY A 159 -15.62 -1.29 -7.48
C GLY A 159 -15.22 -0.84 -6.08
N ASN A 160 -16.16 -0.31 -5.30
CA ASN A 160 -15.91 0.14 -3.93
C ASN A 160 -15.98 -1.03 -2.96
N ILE A 161 -15.25 -0.95 -1.87
CA ILE A 161 -15.36 -1.90 -0.76
C ILE A 161 -16.64 -1.58 0.00
N THR A 162 -17.58 -2.53 0.04
CA THR A 162 -18.87 -2.39 0.73
C THR A 162 -18.96 -3.19 2.00
N ALA A 163 -18.07 -4.16 2.18
CA ALA A 163 -17.96 -4.87 3.44
C ALA A 163 -16.50 -5.17 3.77
N LEU A 164 -16.17 -5.01 5.04
CA LEU A 164 -14.94 -5.44 5.69
C LEU A 164 -15.35 -6.08 7.01
N THR A 165 -15.10 -7.36 7.15
CA THR A 165 -15.38 -8.11 8.39
C THR A 165 -14.13 -8.78 8.89
N ARG A 166 -14.04 -9.01 10.19
CA ARG A 166 -12.94 -9.71 10.84
C ARG A 166 -13.37 -11.14 11.20
N ALA A 167 -12.48 -12.08 11.09
CA ALA A 167 -12.76 -13.47 11.43
C ALA A 167 -13.25 -13.61 12.89
N GLY A 168 -14.38 -14.28 13.07
CA GLY A 168 -15.00 -14.47 14.38
C GLY A 168 -15.89 -13.31 14.86
N GLU A 169 -16.04 -12.25 14.07
CA GLU A 169 -16.90 -11.11 14.36
C GLU A 169 -18.01 -10.97 13.33
N ASP A 170 -19.23 -10.71 13.79
CA ASP A 170 -20.38 -10.38 12.92
C ASP A 170 -20.56 -8.86 12.89
N TYR A 171 -19.54 -8.16 12.39
CA TYR A 171 -19.55 -6.71 12.29
C TYR A 171 -18.94 -6.26 10.97
N ASN A 172 -19.68 -5.40 10.25
CA ASN A 172 -19.17 -4.77 9.03
C ASN A 172 -18.55 -3.40 9.38
N TYR A 173 -17.27 -3.26 9.17
CA TYR A 173 -16.51 -2.04 9.41
C TYR A 173 -16.69 -0.96 8.34
N ILE A 174 -17.45 -1.24 7.28
CA ILE A 174 -17.73 -0.29 6.20
C ILE A 174 -19.19 0.17 6.26
N ASP A 175 -19.40 1.48 6.20
CA ASP A 175 -20.68 2.11 5.96
C ASP A 175 -20.81 2.49 4.47
N ALA A 176 -21.50 1.65 3.71
CA ALA A 176 -21.70 1.89 2.28
C ALA A 176 -22.64 3.07 1.98
N SER A 177 -23.30 3.66 2.98
CA SER A 177 -24.11 4.87 2.80
C SER A 177 -23.24 6.14 2.74
N VAL A 178 -22.00 6.06 3.22
CA VAL A 178 -21.01 7.13 3.16
C VAL A 178 -20.10 6.88 1.96
N ASP A 179 -20.07 7.78 1.02
CA ASP A 179 -19.27 7.74 -0.22
C ASP A 179 -19.39 6.43 -1.04
N GLY A 180 -20.42 5.64 -0.79
CA GLY A 180 -20.61 4.33 -1.42
C GLY A 180 -19.68 3.24 -0.88
N GLY A 181 -19.06 3.45 0.28
CA GLY A 181 -18.15 2.51 0.96
C GLY A 181 -16.72 3.01 1.09
N ALA A 182 -15.76 2.08 1.08
CA ALA A 182 -14.35 2.44 1.18
C ALA A 182 -13.63 2.28 -0.16
N ASN A 183 -12.54 3.03 -0.31
CA ASN A 183 -11.76 3.15 -1.55
C ASN A 183 -12.63 3.54 -2.76
N SER A 184 -13.67 4.35 -2.54
CA SER A 184 -14.42 4.99 -3.61
C SER A 184 -13.54 6.04 -4.28
N CYS A 185 -13.75 6.27 -5.59
CA CYS A 185 -12.97 7.26 -6.33
C CYS A 185 -13.88 8.30 -6.94
N SER A 186 -13.54 9.58 -6.76
CA SER A 186 -14.28 10.70 -7.33
C SER A 186 -13.37 11.83 -7.77
N TRP A 187 -13.84 12.58 -8.77
CA TRP A 187 -13.25 13.81 -9.23
C TRP A 187 -14.10 15.00 -8.76
N LEU A 188 -13.46 16.02 -8.23
CA LEU A 188 -14.10 17.25 -7.77
C LEU A 188 -13.50 18.46 -8.47
N SER A 189 -14.35 19.28 -9.11
CA SER A 189 -13.97 20.58 -9.64
C SER A 189 -14.13 21.65 -8.57
N ALA A 190 -13.20 22.58 -8.48
CA ALA A 190 -13.35 23.76 -7.62
C ALA A 190 -14.54 24.65 -7.97
N ASN A 191 -15.05 24.54 -9.21
CA ASN A 191 -16.19 25.31 -9.70
C ASN A 191 -17.54 24.57 -9.52
N GLU A 192 -17.48 23.26 -9.26
CA GLU A 192 -18.66 22.40 -9.14
C GLU A 192 -18.57 21.69 -7.79
N ASN A 193 -19.32 22.15 -6.83
CA ASN A 193 -19.32 21.59 -5.46
C ASN A 193 -20.01 20.21 -5.40
N LYS A 194 -19.77 19.38 -6.42
CA LYS A 194 -20.35 18.03 -6.54
C LYS A 194 -19.32 17.06 -7.08
N PRO A 195 -18.92 16.06 -6.30
CA PRO A 195 -18.01 15.02 -6.76
C PRO A 195 -18.68 14.17 -7.86
N GLU A 196 -17.91 13.86 -8.90
CA GLU A 196 -18.29 12.91 -9.96
C GLU A 196 -17.53 11.59 -9.70
N ALA A 197 -18.27 10.50 -9.49
CA ALA A 197 -17.68 9.18 -9.32
C ALA A 197 -17.03 8.70 -10.63
N ASP A 198 -16.01 7.86 -10.49
CA ASP A 198 -15.40 7.14 -11.60
C ASP A 198 -16.40 6.17 -12.27
N LYS A 199 -16.07 5.74 -13.48
CA LYS A 199 -16.89 4.79 -14.26
C LYS A 199 -16.10 3.50 -14.44
N VAL A 200 -16.50 2.48 -13.71
CA VAL A 200 -15.87 1.16 -13.77
C VAL A 200 -16.04 0.57 -15.17
N GLN A 201 -14.94 0.07 -15.71
CA GLN A 201 -14.87 -0.61 -17.00
C GLN A 201 -14.73 -2.13 -16.82
N ALA A 202 -13.93 -2.54 -15.85
CA ALA A 202 -13.69 -3.94 -15.54
C ALA A 202 -13.35 -4.16 -14.06
N ILE A 203 -13.74 -5.31 -13.54
CA ILE A 203 -13.26 -5.84 -12.26
C ILE A 203 -12.74 -7.24 -12.53
N THR A 204 -11.47 -7.47 -12.19
CA THR A 204 -10.76 -8.71 -12.52
C THR A 204 -10.07 -9.27 -11.29
N VAL A 205 -10.18 -10.57 -11.07
CA VAL A 205 -9.32 -11.29 -10.11
C VAL A 205 -7.93 -11.41 -10.75
N THR A 206 -6.94 -10.74 -10.18
CA THR A 206 -5.56 -10.76 -10.68
C THR A 206 -4.69 -11.79 -9.98
N GLU A 207 -4.99 -12.05 -8.69
CA GLU A 207 -4.33 -13.11 -7.95
C GLU A 207 -5.36 -14.00 -7.23
N GLN A 208 -5.18 -15.30 -7.35
CA GLN A 208 -6.06 -16.31 -6.75
C GLN A 208 -5.23 -17.46 -6.17
N GLY A 209 -4.28 -17.15 -5.30
CA GLY A 209 -3.47 -18.16 -4.62
C GLY A 209 -3.80 -18.26 -3.14
N GLY A 210 -3.25 -19.27 -2.49
CA GLY A 210 -3.47 -19.47 -1.05
C GLY A 210 -2.66 -18.53 -0.15
N LEU A 211 -1.72 -17.78 -0.73
CA LEU A 211 -0.89 -16.83 0.00
C LEU A 211 -1.30 -15.38 -0.27
N VAL A 212 -1.65 -15.08 -1.51
CA VAL A 212 -2.09 -13.74 -1.94
C VAL A 212 -3.33 -13.86 -2.82
N VAL A 213 -4.33 -13.02 -2.57
CA VAL A 213 -5.49 -12.81 -3.42
C VAL A 213 -5.64 -11.33 -3.71
N GLU A 214 -6.05 -11.01 -4.95
CA GLU A 214 -6.16 -9.62 -5.38
C GLU A 214 -7.28 -9.44 -6.40
N LEU A 215 -8.00 -8.32 -6.25
CA LEU A 215 -8.94 -7.80 -7.23
C LEU A 215 -8.43 -6.46 -7.76
N LYS A 216 -8.53 -6.29 -9.09
CA LYS A 216 -8.22 -5.06 -9.79
C LYS A 216 -9.49 -4.47 -10.38
N VAL A 217 -9.72 -3.18 -10.14
CA VAL A 217 -10.80 -2.37 -10.70
C VAL A 217 -10.19 -1.36 -11.67
N GLU A 218 -10.58 -1.41 -12.92
CA GLU A 218 -10.18 -0.47 -13.97
C GLU A 218 -11.33 0.48 -14.27
N SER A 219 -11.05 1.76 -14.25
CA SER A 219 -12.06 2.82 -14.38
C SER A 219 -11.59 3.96 -15.27
N THR A 220 -12.55 4.72 -15.78
CA THR A 220 -12.33 6.03 -16.39
C THR A 220 -12.91 7.11 -15.52
N MET A 221 -12.27 8.27 -15.49
CA MET A 221 -12.73 9.44 -14.73
C MET A 221 -12.38 10.73 -15.46
N LYS A 222 -13.17 11.77 -15.25
CA LYS A 222 -12.87 13.12 -15.75
C LYS A 222 -11.50 13.55 -15.24
N GLY A 223 -10.70 14.18 -16.09
CA GLY A 223 -9.36 14.63 -15.73
C GLY A 223 -8.29 13.55 -15.71
N CYS A 224 -8.64 12.29 -16.00
CA CYS A 224 -7.70 11.17 -16.01
C CYS A 224 -7.76 10.38 -17.31
N ARG A 225 -6.63 9.78 -17.72
CA ARG A 225 -6.60 8.78 -18.79
C ARG A 225 -7.09 7.43 -18.27
N SER A 226 -6.69 7.10 -17.07
CA SER A 226 -7.09 5.85 -16.40
C SER A 226 -7.03 6.00 -14.88
N VAL A 227 -7.84 5.20 -14.21
CA VAL A 227 -7.77 4.97 -12.76
C VAL A 227 -7.77 3.46 -12.56
N THR A 228 -6.81 2.96 -11.81
CA THR A 228 -6.74 1.54 -11.42
C THR A 228 -6.69 1.48 -9.91
N ARG A 229 -7.63 0.73 -9.33
CA ARG A 229 -7.68 0.46 -7.89
C ARG A 229 -7.48 -1.04 -7.68
N THR A 230 -6.55 -1.42 -6.81
CA THR A 230 -6.40 -2.82 -6.41
C THR A 230 -6.72 -3.00 -4.94
N VAL A 231 -7.31 -4.14 -4.63
CA VAL A 231 -7.58 -4.59 -3.26
C VAL A 231 -6.93 -5.95 -3.10
N ARG A 232 -6.00 -6.06 -2.16
CA ARG A 232 -5.16 -7.23 -1.96
C ARG A 232 -5.23 -7.70 -0.51
N LEU A 233 -5.28 -8.99 -0.32
CA LEU A 233 -5.13 -9.64 0.98
C LEU A 233 -3.96 -10.62 0.94
N VAL A 234 -3.20 -10.64 2.03
CA VAL A 234 -2.11 -11.59 2.28
C VAL A 234 -2.51 -12.54 3.40
N ALA A 235 -2.21 -13.80 3.25
CA ALA A 235 -2.54 -14.86 4.21
C ALA A 235 -2.15 -14.50 5.64
N GLY A 236 -3.08 -14.66 6.57
CA GLY A 236 -2.84 -14.46 8.00
C GLY A 236 -2.62 -13.00 8.43
N GLN A 237 -2.80 -12.01 7.55
CA GLN A 237 -2.63 -10.60 7.91
C GLN A 237 -3.96 -9.94 8.25
N PRO A 238 -4.05 -9.20 9.37
CA PRO A 238 -5.30 -8.59 9.81
C PRO A 238 -5.56 -7.22 9.15
N TRP A 239 -5.08 -7.00 7.92
CA TRP A 239 -5.28 -5.76 7.17
C TRP A 239 -5.61 -6.00 5.71
N VAL A 240 -6.06 -4.94 5.06
CA VAL A 240 -6.34 -4.86 3.63
C VAL A 240 -5.35 -3.90 2.99
N GLU A 241 -4.72 -4.30 1.91
CA GLU A 241 -3.88 -3.42 1.10
C GLU A 241 -4.71 -2.86 -0.05
N THR A 242 -4.70 -1.53 -0.21
CA THR A 242 -5.30 -0.85 -1.35
C THR A 242 -4.24 -0.05 -2.09
N THR A 243 -4.17 -0.21 -3.40
CA THR A 243 -3.28 0.57 -4.26
C THR A 243 -4.12 1.28 -5.32
N ASN A 244 -3.95 2.59 -5.41
CA ASN A 244 -4.64 3.43 -6.38
C ASN A 244 -3.64 4.08 -7.32
N VAL A 245 -3.72 3.75 -8.60
CA VAL A 245 -2.88 4.31 -9.65
C VAL A 245 -3.73 5.20 -10.54
N VAL A 246 -3.37 6.48 -10.61
CA VAL A 246 -4.09 7.49 -11.38
C VAL A 246 -3.18 8.07 -12.44
N ASP A 247 -3.54 7.89 -13.71
CA ASP A 247 -2.90 8.59 -14.83
C ASP A 247 -3.66 9.91 -15.10
N LYS A 248 -3.29 10.95 -14.35
CA LYS A 248 -3.92 12.28 -14.43
C LYS A 248 -3.52 13.01 -15.70
N LEU A 249 -4.49 13.65 -16.35
CA LEU A 249 -4.23 14.59 -17.43
C LEU A 249 -3.60 15.88 -16.89
N PRO A 250 -2.70 16.51 -17.63
CA PRO A 250 -2.16 17.81 -17.26
C PRO A 250 -3.20 18.92 -17.54
N LEU A 251 -4.13 19.09 -16.62
CA LEU A 251 -5.15 20.13 -16.67
C LEU A 251 -4.73 21.29 -15.77
N LEU A 252 -5.00 22.51 -16.22
CA LEU A 252 -4.77 23.74 -15.44
C LEU A 252 -5.97 24.11 -14.55
N ASP A 253 -7.07 23.39 -14.69
CA ASP A 253 -8.25 23.59 -13.84
C ASP A 253 -7.94 23.18 -12.40
N LYS A 254 -8.51 23.94 -11.46
CA LYS A 254 -8.48 23.56 -10.04
C LYS A 254 -9.39 22.37 -9.83
N ASP A 255 -8.80 21.21 -9.73
CA ASP A 255 -9.50 19.94 -9.51
C ASP A 255 -8.83 19.09 -8.44
N GLY A 256 -9.59 18.20 -7.84
CA GLY A 256 -9.13 17.21 -6.89
C GLY A 256 -9.57 15.80 -7.28
N ILE A 257 -8.77 14.83 -6.91
CA ILE A 257 -9.11 13.40 -6.97
C ILE A 257 -9.17 12.91 -5.54
N HIS A 258 -10.30 12.34 -5.17
CA HIS A 258 -10.58 11.91 -3.81
C HIS A 258 -10.82 10.40 -3.77
N PHE A 259 -10.25 9.77 -2.75
CA PHE A 259 -10.56 8.39 -2.40
C PHE A 259 -11.29 8.40 -1.06
N GLY A 260 -12.58 8.06 -1.07
CA GLY A 260 -13.42 8.06 0.12
C GLY A 260 -13.31 6.76 0.91
N PHE A 261 -13.44 6.87 2.23
CA PHE A 261 -13.40 5.73 3.15
C PHE A 261 -14.53 5.86 4.18
N GLY A 262 -15.69 5.30 3.87
CA GLY A 262 -16.84 5.24 4.78
C GLY A 262 -16.64 4.17 5.84
N PHE A 263 -16.06 4.52 7.00
CA PHE A 263 -15.91 3.59 8.12
C PHE A 263 -17.15 3.56 9.01
N ASN A 264 -17.62 2.37 9.33
CA ASN A 264 -18.73 2.15 10.26
C ASN A 264 -18.20 2.05 11.70
N VAL A 265 -17.91 3.19 12.30
CA VAL A 265 -17.55 3.31 13.73
C VAL A 265 -18.42 4.37 14.36
N PRO A 266 -19.65 4.02 14.79
CA PRO A 266 -20.58 4.99 15.36
C PRO A 266 -20.00 5.72 16.57
N HIS A 267 -20.06 7.05 16.55
CA HIS A 267 -19.47 7.93 17.57
C HIS A 267 -17.97 7.73 17.76
N GLY A 268 -17.28 7.26 16.73
CA GLY A 268 -15.82 7.10 16.74
C GLY A 268 -15.11 8.43 16.92
N VAL A 269 -14.02 8.39 17.67
CA VAL A 269 -13.10 9.52 17.80
C VAL A 269 -12.00 9.36 16.76
N THR A 270 -11.80 10.40 15.95
CA THR A 270 -10.73 10.40 14.95
C THR A 270 -9.44 10.92 15.56
N LYS A 271 -8.38 10.12 15.46
CA LYS A 271 -7.03 10.47 15.90
C LYS A 271 -6.06 10.30 14.74
N VAL A 272 -5.06 11.17 14.72
CA VAL A 272 -4.00 11.15 13.69
C VAL A 272 -2.64 11.22 14.33
N ASP A 273 -1.67 10.56 13.73
CA ASP A 273 -0.30 10.74 14.14
C ASP A 273 0.26 12.04 13.55
N ILE A 274 0.93 12.77 14.41
CA ILE A 274 1.65 13.99 14.09
C ILE A 274 3.09 13.85 14.60
N PRO A 275 4.03 14.68 14.14
CA PRO A 275 5.37 14.67 14.71
C PRO A 275 5.35 14.80 16.22
N TRP A 276 5.91 13.80 16.92
CA TRP A 276 6.01 13.72 18.39
C TRP A 276 4.70 13.50 19.16
N GLY A 277 3.60 13.16 18.50
CA GLY A 277 2.37 12.96 19.23
C GLY A 277 1.22 12.36 18.44
N VAL A 278 0.09 12.30 19.08
CA VAL A 278 -1.20 11.93 18.50
C VAL A 278 -2.16 13.08 18.75
N MET A 279 -2.85 13.51 17.73
CA MET A 279 -3.83 14.59 17.79
C MET A 279 -5.24 14.03 17.67
N GLU A 280 -6.12 14.39 18.59
CA GLU A 280 -7.56 14.18 18.44
C GLU A 280 -8.16 15.29 17.58
N MET A 281 -8.77 14.90 16.48
CA MET A 281 -9.38 15.82 15.53
C MET A 281 -10.48 16.64 16.18
N GLU A 282 -10.63 17.90 15.74
CA GLU A 282 -11.61 18.88 16.24
C GLU A 282 -11.39 19.34 17.70
N LYS A 283 -10.60 18.63 18.48
CA LYS A 283 -10.36 18.91 19.89
C LYS A 283 -9.00 19.57 20.15
N ASP A 284 -7.93 18.96 19.64
CA ASP A 284 -6.55 19.39 19.94
C ASP A 284 -6.06 20.47 18.97
N GLN A 285 -6.83 20.76 17.93
CA GLN A 285 -6.48 21.80 16.97
C GLN A 285 -6.78 23.19 17.53
N TRP A 286 -5.91 24.15 17.19
CA TRP A 286 -6.16 25.54 17.53
C TRP A 286 -7.53 25.99 16.97
N PRO A 287 -8.39 26.70 17.73
CA PRO A 287 -9.76 27.02 17.33
C PRO A 287 -9.89 27.79 16.01
N GLN A 288 -8.84 28.48 15.58
CA GLN A 288 -8.79 29.29 14.37
C GLN A 288 -7.92 28.64 13.27
N ALA A 289 -7.41 27.43 13.51
CA ALA A 289 -6.65 26.70 12.50
C ALA A 289 -7.55 26.27 11.35
N HIS A 290 -6.95 26.15 10.18
CA HIS A 290 -7.58 25.50 9.03
C HIS A 290 -7.80 24.02 9.37
N ARG A 291 -9.01 23.51 9.13
CA ARG A 291 -9.41 22.14 9.53
C ARG A 291 -9.93 21.30 8.38
N ASN A 292 -9.99 21.89 7.18
CA ASN A 292 -10.55 21.17 6.03
C ASN A 292 -9.54 20.17 5.46
N TRP A 293 -8.24 20.44 5.60
CA TRP A 293 -7.20 19.55 5.08
C TRP A 293 -6.18 19.32 6.17
N ILE A 294 -5.87 18.07 6.41
CA ILE A 294 -4.97 17.68 7.48
C ILE A 294 -3.92 16.76 6.91
N ALA A 295 -2.66 17.08 7.20
CA ALA A 295 -1.55 16.20 6.93
C ALA A 295 -1.30 15.29 8.13
N LEU A 296 -1.30 14.01 7.90
CA LEU A 296 -0.88 13.01 8.87
C LEU A 296 0.54 12.53 8.56
N GLN A 297 1.20 11.93 9.53
CA GLN A 297 2.54 11.38 9.32
C GLN A 297 2.49 9.98 8.71
N ARG A 298 1.65 9.09 9.25
CA ARG A 298 1.56 7.69 8.79
C ARG A 298 0.16 7.11 8.85
N TRP A 299 -0.64 7.47 9.87
CA TRP A 299 -1.92 6.82 10.11
C TRP A 299 -3.00 7.76 10.64
N LEU A 300 -4.21 7.36 10.38
CA LEU A 300 -5.44 7.89 10.95
C LEU A 300 -6.19 6.72 11.58
N ASP A 301 -6.69 6.91 12.79
CA ASP A 301 -7.52 5.96 13.51
C ASP A 301 -8.89 6.55 13.80
N VAL A 302 -9.93 5.77 13.54
CA VAL A 302 -11.30 6.07 13.94
C VAL A 302 -11.74 4.96 14.86
N SER A 303 -11.91 5.25 16.14
CA SER A 303 -12.25 4.22 17.13
C SER A 303 -13.23 4.72 18.19
N ASN A 304 -14.00 3.79 18.74
CA ASN A 304 -14.82 3.93 19.95
C ASN A 304 -14.42 2.84 20.95
N ASP A 305 -15.21 2.66 22.02
CA ASP A 305 -14.91 1.66 23.06
C ASP A 305 -14.96 0.20 22.58
N THR A 306 -15.54 -0.07 21.42
CA THR A 306 -15.80 -1.45 20.95
C THR A 306 -15.20 -1.76 19.60
N HIS A 307 -15.13 -0.79 18.71
CA HIS A 307 -14.68 -0.98 17.32
C HIS A 307 -13.70 0.11 16.91
N GLY A 308 -12.81 -0.20 15.99
CA GLY A 308 -11.89 0.78 15.41
C GLY A 308 -11.34 0.32 14.08
N VAL A 309 -11.01 1.29 13.25
CA VAL A 309 -10.30 1.10 11.97
C VAL A 309 -9.13 2.06 11.93
N THR A 310 -7.95 1.52 11.70
CA THR A 310 -6.76 2.33 11.43
C THR A 310 -6.47 2.31 9.93
N TRP A 311 -6.40 3.49 9.34
CA TRP A 311 -6.00 3.68 7.96
C TRP A 311 -4.56 4.21 7.90
N CYS A 312 -3.68 3.49 7.17
CA CYS A 312 -2.28 3.86 7.00
C CYS A 312 -2.04 4.42 5.60
N ALA A 313 -1.74 5.71 5.52
CA ALA A 313 -1.39 6.36 4.27
C ALA A 313 0.11 6.22 4.01
N LEU A 314 0.49 5.38 3.05
CA LEU A 314 1.90 5.20 2.69
C LEU A 314 2.38 6.32 1.77
N ASP A 315 1.55 6.74 0.80
CA ASP A 315 1.93 7.65 -0.27
C ASP A 315 1.08 8.93 -0.33
N ALA A 316 0.00 9.02 0.44
CA ALA A 316 -0.95 10.13 0.40
C ALA A 316 -1.23 10.70 1.80
N PRO A 317 -0.41 11.64 2.29
CA PRO A 317 -0.51 12.13 3.67
C PRO A 317 -1.63 13.15 3.91
N LEU A 318 -2.37 13.56 2.88
CA LEU A 318 -3.46 14.53 3.01
C LEU A 318 -4.81 13.84 3.06
N PHE A 319 -5.64 14.26 4.02
CA PHE A 319 -7.04 13.84 4.12
C PHE A 319 -7.94 15.01 4.53
N GLU A 320 -9.22 14.87 4.25
CA GLU A 320 -10.32 15.81 4.57
C GLU A 320 -11.28 15.20 5.58
#